data_e1bce7fbb3250f449af260c293df2ec2
#
_entry.id   e1bce7fbb3250f449af260c293df2ec2
#
_cell.length_a   1.000
_cell.length_b   1.000
_cell.length_c   1.000
_cell.angle_alpha   90.00
_cell.angle_beta   90.00
_cell.angle_gamma   90.00
#
_symmetry.space_group_name_H-M   'P 1'
#
loop_
_entity.id
_entity.type
_entity.pdbx_description
1 polymer ?
#
loop_
_entity_poly.entity_id
_entity_poly.type
_entity_poly.pdbx_seq_one_letter_code
_entity_poly.pdbx_strand_id
1 'polypeptide(L)'
;YDPREFGLVAFGGAGPLHAPRLAAGLDIPRVIVPRTAGVLSALGLLISDTLYDHSTSRVRNLDAVDPADLAAAFDSFVDEGRAQLEAETLAEEAMRFEPSVDLRYVGQSFELSVPVPREIDASTPSTLRERFHERHRQRYGHAYPEEPVELVTLRLRARGVVETPDLGAARVEGTVDDAERATRSVVYDGDRFDTPVYDRTRLPSGATFDGPAVVEGRES
;
A
#
# COMPACT_ATOMS: atom_id res chain seq x y z
N TYR A 1 12.10 10.71 9.75
CA TYR A 1 10.89 10.40 10.54
C TYR A 1 11.31 9.97 11.94
N ASP A 2 10.60 10.46 12.97
CA ASP A 2 10.85 10.12 14.37
C ASP A 2 9.97 8.91 14.74
N PRO A 3 10.54 7.75 15.14
CA PRO A 3 9.75 6.57 15.52
C PRO A 3 8.74 6.82 16.63
N ARG A 4 9.00 7.79 17.51
CA ARG A 4 8.14 8.15 18.64
C ARG A 4 6.77 8.72 18.23
N GLU A 5 6.64 9.15 16.98
CA GLU A 5 5.38 9.67 16.39
C GLU A 5 4.51 8.57 15.78
N PHE A 6 4.99 7.32 15.75
CA PHE A 6 4.34 6.20 15.08
C PHE A 6 3.84 5.13 16.05
N GLY A 7 3.05 4.21 15.53
CA GLY A 7 2.69 2.95 16.17
C GLY A 7 3.35 1.77 15.45
N LEU A 8 3.83 0.78 16.19
CA LEU A 8 4.37 -0.45 15.63
C LEU A 8 3.24 -1.44 15.36
N VAL A 9 3.04 -1.82 14.10
CA VAL A 9 2.11 -2.91 13.75
C VAL A 9 2.86 -4.23 13.77
N ALA A 10 2.45 -5.14 14.64
CA ALA A 10 3.06 -6.45 14.82
C ALA A 10 2.19 -7.55 14.21
N PHE A 11 2.75 -8.33 13.29
CA PHE A 11 2.08 -9.45 12.64
C PHE A 11 3.05 -10.59 12.34
N GLY A 12 2.51 -11.74 11.86
CA GLY A 12 3.22 -13.00 11.77
C GLY A 12 3.16 -13.77 13.09
N GLY A 13 3.51 -15.06 13.10
CA GLY A 13 3.36 -15.95 14.25
C GLY A 13 4.04 -15.44 15.53
N ALA A 14 5.35 -15.12 15.47
CA ALA A 14 6.13 -14.64 16.62
C ALA A 14 6.26 -13.11 16.70
N GLY A 15 5.81 -12.37 15.69
CA GLY A 15 5.91 -10.90 15.64
C GLY A 15 5.34 -10.21 16.88
N PRO A 16 4.09 -10.52 17.30
CA PRO A 16 3.48 -9.93 18.48
C PRO A 16 4.24 -10.17 19.78
N LEU A 17 4.90 -11.33 19.92
CA LEU A 17 5.69 -11.64 21.12
C LEU A 17 6.90 -10.72 21.29
N HIS A 18 7.55 -10.35 20.20
CA HIS A 18 8.78 -9.54 20.24
C HIS A 18 8.51 -8.03 20.16
N ALA A 19 7.34 -7.63 19.68
CA ALA A 19 7.00 -6.24 19.41
C ALA A 19 7.08 -5.32 20.63
N PRO A 20 6.67 -5.71 21.86
CA PRO A 20 6.80 -4.83 23.02
C PRO A 20 8.25 -4.43 23.33
N ARG A 21 9.20 -5.37 23.23
CA ARG A 21 10.62 -5.06 23.46
C ARG A 21 11.21 -4.20 22.36
N LEU A 22 10.82 -4.43 21.12
CA LEU A 22 11.24 -3.59 20.00
C LEU A 22 10.71 -2.17 20.13
N ALA A 23 9.44 -2.01 20.50
CA ALA A 23 8.82 -0.72 20.71
C ALA A 23 9.50 0.05 21.86
N ALA A 24 9.77 -0.63 22.97
CA ALA A 24 10.48 -0.03 24.11
C ALA A 24 11.90 0.42 23.73
N GLY A 25 12.62 -0.37 22.93
CA GLY A 25 13.98 -0.03 22.48
C GLY A 25 14.05 1.13 21.47
N LEU A 26 12.92 1.47 20.83
CA LEU A 26 12.81 2.56 19.86
C LEU A 26 11.94 3.72 20.37
N ASP A 27 11.52 3.70 21.64
CA ASP A 27 10.61 4.67 22.26
C ASP A 27 9.28 4.83 21.49
N ILE A 28 8.82 3.76 20.81
CA ILE A 28 7.54 3.74 20.11
C ILE A 28 6.41 3.58 21.14
N PRO A 29 5.45 4.52 21.21
CA PRO A 29 4.48 4.58 22.31
C PRO A 29 3.38 3.51 22.24
N ARG A 30 3.19 2.86 21.08
CA ARG A 30 2.09 1.92 20.86
C ARG A 30 2.48 0.75 19.99
N VAL A 31 2.03 -0.45 20.38
CA VAL A 31 2.06 -1.65 19.54
C VAL A 31 0.62 -2.01 19.17
N ILE A 32 0.39 -2.23 17.89
CA ILE A 32 -0.90 -2.64 17.34
C ILE A 32 -0.75 -4.08 16.85
N VAL A 33 -1.53 -4.99 17.42
CA VAL A 33 -1.59 -6.39 17.00
C VAL A 33 -2.94 -6.62 16.32
N PRO A 34 -3.02 -6.76 14.99
CA PRO A 34 -4.26 -7.03 14.29
C PRO A 34 -4.92 -8.36 14.73
N ARG A 35 -6.23 -8.49 14.59
CA ARG A 35 -6.95 -9.73 14.96
C ARG A 35 -6.45 -10.94 14.19
N THR A 36 -6.04 -10.74 12.98
CA THR A 36 -5.50 -11.75 12.04
C THR A 36 -3.98 -11.71 11.98
N ALA A 37 -3.31 -11.31 13.06
CA ALA A 37 -1.86 -11.08 13.04
C ALA A 37 -1.06 -12.28 12.49
N GLY A 38 -1.42 -13.51 12.85
CA GLY A 38 -0.74 -14.73 12.38
C GLY A 38 -0.86 -14.96 10.87
N VAL A 39 -1.96 -14.51 10.25
CA VAL A 39 -2.27 -14.74 8.82
C VAL A 39 -2.43 -13.44 8.03
N LEU A 40 -1.99 -12.30 8.58
CA LEU A 40 -2.21 -10.99 7.96
C LEU A 40 -1.61 -10.89 6.56
N SER A 41 -0.45 -11.50 6.32
CA SER A 41 0.19 -11.52 4.99
C SER A 41 -0.65 -12.31 3.97
N ALA A 42 -1.19 -13.46 4.37
CA ALA A 42 -2.06 -14.25 3.51
C ALA A 42 -3.38 -13.51 3.21
N LEU A 43 -3.94 -12.85 4.22
CA LEU A 43 -5.11 -11.99 4.04
C LEU A 43 -4.80 -10.84 3.07
N GLY A 44 -3.66 -10.16 3.25
CA GLY A 44 -3.21 -9.10 2.34
C GLY A 44 -3.13 -9.59 0.89
N LEU A 45 -2.58 -10.78 0.67
CA LEU A 45 -2.51 -11.37 -0.67
C LEU A 45 -3.88 -11.66 -1.26
N LEU A 46 -4.82 -12.15 -0.46
CA LEU A 46 -6.19 -12.48 -0.90
C LEU A 46 -7.03 -11.25 -1.29
N ILE A 47 -6.73 -10.08 -0.70
CA ILE A 47 -7.47 -8.83 -0.96
C ILE A 47 -6.68 -7.84 -1.84
N SER A 48 -5.50 -8.24 -2.29
CA SER A 48 -4.70 -7.39 -3.18
C SER A 48 -5.22 -7.47 -4.61
N ASP A 49 -5.26 -6.32 -5.27
CA ASP A 49 -5.54 -6.25 -6.70
C ASP A 49 -4.45 -6.99 -7.49
N THR A 50 -4.86 -7.62 -8.60
CA THR A 50 -3.93 -8.13 -9.60
C THR A 50 -3.38 -6.97 -10.42
N LEU A 51 -2.06 -6.87 -10.56
CA LEU A 51 -1.40 -5.76 -11.27
C LEU A 51 -0.47 -6.29 -12.36
N TYR A 52 -0.62 -5.74 -13.56
CA TYR A 52 0.32 -5.89 -14.67
C TYR A 52 0.82 -4.52 -15.10
N ASP A 53 2.13 -4.31 -15.08
CA ASP A 53 2.75 -3.07 -15.50
C ASP A 53 3.42 -3.26 -16.89
N HIS A 54 2.97 -2.50 -17.88
CA HIS A 54 3.55 -2.41 -19.21
C HIS A 54 4.35 -1.13 -19.32
N SER A 55 5.52 -1.19 -19.95
CA SER A 55 6.31 0.01 -20.18
C SER A 55 7.20 -0.11 -21.40
N THR A 56 7.41 1.01 -22.08
CA THR A 56 8.40 1.13 -23.14
C THR A 56 9.12 2.49 -23.06
N SER A 57 10.44 2.47 -23.20
CA SER A 57 11.23 3.70 -23.23
C SER A 57 11.29 4.28 -24.64
N ARG A 58 10.91 5.57 -24.76
CA ARG A 58 10.92 6.34 -26.00
C ARG A 58 11.35 7.77 -25.73
N VAL A 59 12.65 7.99 -25.56
CA VAL A 59 13.15 9.35 -25.29
C VAL A 59 12.92 10.25 -26.51
N ARG A 60 12.01 11.23 -26.35
CA ARG A 60 11.65 12.22 -27.39
C ARG A 60 11.28 13.53 -26.74
N ASN A 61 11.57 14.64 -27.44
CA ASN A 61 11.00 15.94 -27.05
C ASN A 61 9.46 15.86 -27.07
N LEU A 62 8.81 16.34 -26.03
CA LEU A 62 7.35 16.25 -25.89
C LEU A 62 6.61 16.95 -27.04
N ASP A 63 7.17 18.03 -27.60
CA ASP A 63 6.62 18.74 -28.75
C ASP A 63 6.68 17.95 -30.08
N ALA A 64 7.54 16.93 -30.11
CA ALA A 64 7.68 16.05 -31.27
C ALA A 64 6.90 14.72 -31.12
N VAL A 65 6.11 14.59 -30.09
CA VAL A 65 5.26 13.40 -29.87
C VAL A 65 3.99 13.55 -30.70
N ASP A 66 3.78 12.59 -31.62
CA ASP A 66 2.50 12.49 -32.34
C ASP A 66 1.45 11.85 -31.39
N PRO A 67 0.32 12.53 -31.13
CA PRO A 67 -0.77 11.99 -30.34
C PRO A 67 -1.33 10.67 -30.86
N ALA A 68 -1.34 10.46 -32.19
CA ALA A 68 -1.81 9.20 -32.78
C ALA A 68 -0.86 8.02 -32.46
N ASP A 69 0.45 8.25 -32.53
CA ASP A 69 1.46 7.25 -32.12
C ASP A 69 1.35 6.93 -30.63
N LEU A 70 1.06 7.96 -29.83
CA LEU A 70 0.87 7.80 -28.39
C LEU A 70 -0.38 6.97 -28.06
N ALA A 71 -1.50 7.27 -28.72
CA ALA A 71 -2.75 6.52 -28.58
C ALA A 71 -2.55 5.06 -28.98
N ALA A 72 -1.98 4.79 -30.16
CA ALA A 72 -1.74 3.44 -30.64
C ALA A 72 -0.83 2.62 -29.69
N ALA A 73 0.16 3.25 -29.06
CA ALA A 73 1.01 2.59 -28.09
C ALA A 73 0.24 2.19 -26.81
N PHE A 74 -0.63 3.07 -26.32
CA PHE A 74 -1.48 2.76 -25.16
C PHE A 74 -2.57 1.73 -25.49
N ASP A 75 -3.16 1.78 -26.68
CA ASP A 75 -4.13 0.77 -27.13
C ASP A 75 -3.49 -0.64 -27.11
N SER A 76 -2.26 -0.76 -27.62
CA SER A 76 -1.51 -2.04 -27.56
C SER A 76 -1.30 -2.51 -26.12
N PHE A 77 -0.92 -1.61 -25.18
CA PHE A 77 -0.75 -1.96 -23.78
C PHE A 77 -2.07 -2.35 -23.11
N VAL A 78 -3.17 -1.68 -23.47
CA VAL A 78 -4.51 -2.02 -22.97
C VAL A 78 -4.92 -3.40 -23.41
N ASP A 79 -4.70 -3.74 -24.70
CA ASP A 79 -5.00 -5.06 -25.24
C ASP A 79 -4.20 -6.16 -24.56
N GLU A 80 -2.90 -5.95 -24.36
CA GLU A 80 -2.03 -6.88 -23.66
C GLU A 80 -2.45 -7.06 -22.19
N GLY A 81 -2.68 -5.95 -21.48
CA GLY A 81 -3.11 -5.95 -20.07
C GLY A 81 -4.48 -6.58 -19.89
N ARG A 82 -5.42 -6.34 -20.83
CA ARG A 82 -6.74 -6.99 -20.85
C ARG A 82 -6.61 -8.49 -20.98
N ALA A 83 -5.84 -8.96 -21.96
CA ALA A 83 -5.62 -10.40 -22.17
C ALA A 83 -5.03 -11.09 -20.92
N GLN A 84 -4.12 -10.42 -20.21
CA GLN A 84 -3.55 -10.94 -18.97
C GLN A 84 -4.58 -11.02 -17.85
N LEU A 85 -5.40 -9.97 -17.66
CA LEU A 85 -6.44 -9.95 -16.62
C LEU A 85 -7.57 -10.96 -16.93
N GLU A 86 -7.92 -11.16 -18.20
CA GLU A 86 -8.87 -12.19 -18.63
C GLU A 86 -8.35 -13.62 -18.34
N ALA A 87 -7.06 -13.86 -18.49
CA ALA A 87 -6.43 -15.14 -18.13
C ALA A 87 -6.52 -15.44 -16.62
N GLU A 88 -6.61 -14.42 -15.78
CA GLU A 88 -6.87 -14.52 -14.32
C GLU A 88 -8.38 -14.64 -14.01
N THR A 89 -9.23 -14.79 -15.02
CA THR A 89 -10.69 -14.95 -14.86
C THR A 89 -11.39 -13.72 -14.26
N LEU A 90 -10.80 -12.53 -14.41
CA LEU A 90 -11.40 -11.28 -13.94
C LEU A 90 -12.44 -10.77 -14.93
N ALA A 91 -13.57 -10.29 -14.41
CA ALA A 91 -14.61 -9.67 -15.20
C ALA A 91 -14.18 -8.27 -15.71
N GLU A 92 -14.65 -7.83 -16.85
CA GLU A 92 -14.26 -6.56 -17.46
C GLU A 92 -14.57 -5.36 -16.57
N GLU A 93 -15.66 -5.41 -15.81
CA GLU A 93 -16.07 -4.36 -14.88
C GLU A 93 -15.08 -4.16 -13.72
N ALA A 94 -14.29 -5.19 -13.43
CA ALA A 94 -13.22 -5.14 -12.42
C ALA A 94 -11.90 -4.63 -12.98
N MET A 95 -11.76 -4.48 -14.32
CA MET A 95 -10.51 -4.05 -14.93
C MET A 95 -10.37 -2.54 -14.93
N ARG A 96 -9.18 -2.05 -14.64
CA ARG A 96 -8.81 -0.63 -14.70
C ARG A 96 -7.49 -0.49 -15.44
N PHE A 97 -7.43 0.49 -16.32
CA PHE A 97 -6.24 0.80 -17.11
C PHE A 97 -5.79 2.22 -16.81
N GLU A 98 -4.61 2.36 -16.26
CA GLU A 98 -4.07 3.62 -15.75
C GLU A 98 -2.82 4.02 -16.56
N PRO A 99 -3.01 4.73 -17.70
CA PRO A 99 -1.90 5.18 -18.53
C PRO A 99 -1.18 6.36 -17.90
N SER A 100 0.15 6.34 -17.95
CA SER A 100 1.01 7.44 -17.52
C SER A 100 2.25 7.55 -18.39
N VAL A 101 2.89 8.70 -18.37
CA VAL A 101 4.17 8.95 -19.02
C VAL A 101 5.17 9.48 -18.02
N ASP A 102 6.42 9.04 -18.11
CA ASP A 102 7.51 9.65 -17.36
C ASP A 102 8.10 10.78 -18.17
N LEU A 103 8.10 11.97 -17.57
CA LEU A 103 8.58 13.22 -18.17
C LEU A 103 9.70 13.81 -17.33
N ARG A 104 10.62 14.52 -18.01
CA ARG A 104 11.66 15.31 -17.35
C ARG A 104 12.01 16.54 -18.20
N TYR A 105 12.66 17.52 -17.60
CA TYR A 105 13.32 18.55 -18.40
C TYR A 105 14.55 17.95 -19.09
N VAL A 106 14.83 18.42 -20.31
CA VAL A 106 16.01 17.97 -21.06
C VAL A 106 17.29 18.17 -20.24
N GLY A 107 18.09 17.11 -20.13
CA GLY A 107 19.31 17.12 -19.34
C GLY A 107 19.17 16.81 -17.86
N GLN A 108 17.95 16.62 -17.33
CA GLN A 108 17.74 16.12 -15.98
C GLN A 108 17.83 14.60 -15.91
N SER A 109 18.27 14.09 -14.75
CA SER A 109 18.37 12.63 -14.50
C SER A 109 17.14 12.04 -13.83
N PHE A 110 16.23 12.88 -13.28
CA PHE A 110 15.06 12.43 -12.56
C PHE A 110 13.80 12.71 -13.36
N GLU A 111 12.92 11.73 -13.37
CA GLU A 111 11.65 11.76 -14.09
C GLU A 111 10.48 11.89 -13.11
N LEU A 112 9.40 12.48 -13.57
CA LEU A 112 8.12 12.50 -12.86
C LEU A 112 7.07 11.81 -13.72
N SER A 113 6.38 10.86 -13.13
CA SER A 113 5.27 10.18 -13.79
C SER A 113 4.03 11.08 -13.81
N VAL A 114 3.44 11.26 -14.98
CA VAL A 114 2.28 12.13 -15.23
C VAL A 114 1.16 11.29 -15.84
N PRO A 115 -0.06 11.29 -15.26
CA PRO A 115 -1.18 10.57 -15.85
C PRO A 115 -1.56 11.15 -17.21
N VAL A 116 -1.78 10.25 -18.17
CA VAL A 116 -2.28 10.63 -19.50
C VAL A 116 -3.78 10.98 -19.41
N PRO A 117 -4.28 11.99 -20.14
CA PRO A 117 -5.70 12.25 -20.20
C PRO A 117 -6.46 11.07 -20.82
N ARG A 118 -7.74 10.94 -20.49
CA ARG A 118 -8.58 9.84 -20.98
C ARG A 118 -8.71 9.81 -22.51
N GLU A 119 -8.78 10.98 -23.12
CA GLU A 119 -8.80 11.16 -24.55
C GLU A 119 -7.45 11.72 -24.99
N ILE A 120 -6.84 11.06 -25.97
CA ILE A 120 -5.55 11.47 -26.54
C ILE A 120 -5.84 12.17 -27.87
N ASP A 121 -5.51 13.46 -27.91
CA ASP A 121 -5.74 14.33 -29.06
C ASP A 121 -4.57 15.31 -29.27
N ALA A 122 -4.73 16.26 -30.19
CA ALA A 122 -3.71 17.25 -30.49
C ALA A 122 -3.31 18.13 -29.31
N SER A 123 -4.16 18.26 -28.28
CA SER A 123 -3.87 19.03 -27.06
C SER A 123 -3.10 18.21 -25.99
N THR A 124 -2.97 16.90 -26.17
CA THR A 124 -2.36 16.01 -25.18
C THR A 124 -0.93 16.41 -24.82
N PRO A 125 -0.02 16.74 -25.75
CA PRO A 125 1.35 17.14 -25.36
C PRO A 125 1.37 18.41 -24.48
N SER A 126 0.54 19.41 -24.78
CA SER A 126 0.45 20.61 -23.93
C SER A 126 -0.14 20.33 -22.56
N THR A 127 -1.18 19.49 -22.48
CA THR A 127 -1.79 19.03 -21.22
C THR A 127 -0.78 18.25 -20.35
N LEU A 128 0.01 17.39 -20.94
CA LEU A 128 1.05 16.63 -20.24
C LEU A 128 2.14 17.56 -19.69
N ARG A 129 2.54 18.59 -20.48
CA ARG A 129 3.51 19.60 -20.04
C ARG A 129 3.01 20.37 -18.83
N GLU A 130 1.77 20.85 -18.88
CA GLU A 130 1.15 21.59 -17.77
C GLU A 130 1.09 20.73 -16.49
N ARG A 131 0.63 19.48 -16.60
CA ARG A 131 0.61 18.51 -15.48
C ARG A 131 2.00 18.23 -14.95
N PHE A 132 3.01 18.14 -15.81
CA PHE A 132 4.40 17.94 -15.41
C PHE A 132 4.92 19.13 -14.62
N HIS A 133 4.73 20.37 -15.11
CA HIS A 133 5.14 21.58 -14.40
C HIS A 133 4.47 21.68 -13.03
N GLU A 134 3.19 21.35 -12.94
CA GLU A 134 2.47 21.35 -11.66
C GLU A 134 3.04 20.32 -10.70
N ARG A 135 3.28 19.06 -11.14
CA ARG A 135 3.91 18.03 -10.31
C ARG A 135 5.33 18.38 -9.90
N HIS A 136 6.09 18.99 -10.81
CA HIS A 136 7.45 19.44 -10.50
C HIS A 136 7.45 20.53 -9.43
N ARG A 137 6.49 21.46 -9.49
CA ARG A 137 6.31 22.51 -8.48
C ARG A 137 5.91 21.92 -7.13
N GLN A 138 5.00 20.96 -7.12
CA GLN A 138 4.59 20.27 -5.89
C GLN A 138 5.73 19.47 -5.26
N ARG A 139 6.58 18.84 -6.08
CA ARG A 139 7.65 17.97 -5.60
C ARG A 139 8.90 18.73 -5.17
N TYR A 140 9.26 19.77 -5.92
CA TYR A 140 10.53 20.48 -5.77
C TYR A 140 10.37 21.96 -5.40
N GLY A 141 9.16 22.50 -5.31
CA GLY A 141 8.88 23.90 -4.98
C GLY A 141 8.97 24.87 -6.16
N HIS A 142 9.38 24.41 -7.34
CA HIS A 142 9.56 25.25 -8.54
C HIS A 142 9.25 24.47 -9.83
N ALA A 143 9.11 25.20 -10.94
CA ALA A 143 9.06 24.66 -12.29
C ALA A 143 9.73 25.64 -13.27
N TYR A 144 10.12 25.13 -14.44
CA TYR A 144 10.79 25.92 -15.51
C TYR A 144 9.99 25.84 -16.80
N PRO A 145 8.94 26.67 -16.97
CA PRO A 145 8.01 26.59 -18.12
C PRO A 145 8.68 26.78 -19.49
N GLU A 146 9.81 27.52 -19.53
CA GLU A 146 10.56 27.79 -20.76
C GLU A 146 11.51 26.64 -21.14
N GLU A 147 11.79 25.73 -20.23
CA GLU A 147 12.70 24.62 -20.50
C GLU A 147 11.98 23.50 -21.28
N PRO A 148 12.65 22.91 -22.29
CA PRO A 148 12.07 21.82 -23.05
C PRO A 148 11.87 20.57 -22.17
N VAL A 149 10.72 19.91 -22.37
CA VAL A 149 10.34 18.68 -21.68
C VAL A 149 10.51 17.52 -22.65
N GLU A 150 11.09 16.43 -22.19
CA GLU A 150 11.13 15.16 -22.93
C GLU A 150 10.30 14.08 -22.27
N LEU A 151 9.62 13.30 -23.11
CA LEU A 151 9.00 12.05 -22.75
C LEU A 151 10.08 10.98 -22.72
N VAL A 152 10.13 10.19 -21.65
CA VAL A 152 11.16 9.15 -21.45
C VAL A 152 10.54 7.76 -21.54
N THR A 153 9.45 7.51 -20.83
CA THR A 153 8.82 6.19 -20.74
C THR A 153 7.31 6.32 -20.83
N LEU A 154 6.71 5.45 -21.63
CA LEU A 154 5.26 5.19 -21.60
C LEU A 154 5.02 4.06 -20.60
N ARG A 155 3.99 4.20 -19.76
CA ARG A 155 3.59 3.18 -18.78
C ARG A 155 2.09 2.98 -18.80
N LEU A 156 1.67 1.74 -18.73
CA LEU A 156 0.30 1.37 -18.42
C LEU A 156 0.31 0.43 -17.22
N ARG A 157 -0.50 0.73 -16.22
CA ARG A 157 -0.87 -0.21 -15.18
C ARG A 157 -2.25 -0.77 -15.48
N ALA A 158 -2.30 -2.08 -15.77
CA ALA A 158 -3.53 -2.83 -15.85
C ALA A 158 -3.82 -3.45 -14.49
N ARG A 159 -4.96 -3.09 -13.90
CA ARG A 159 -5.35 -3.50 -12.55
C ARG A 159 -6.67 -4.24 -12.57
N GLY A 160 -6.68 -5.46 -12.04
CA GLY A 160 -7.88 -6.21 -11.72
C GLY A 160 -8.26 -5.96 -10.27
N VAL A 161 -9.35 -5.24 -10.05
CA VAL A 161 -9.85 -4.89 -8.71
C VAL A 161 -10.50 -6.11 -8.07
N VAL A 162 -9.99 -6.51 -6.90
CA VAL A 162 -10.55 -7.60 -6.10
C VAL A 162 -11.52 -7.02 -5.07
N GLU A 163 -12.73 -7.58 -4.99
CA GLU A 163 -13.66 -7.21 -3.94
C GLU A 163 -13.09 -7.56 -2.57
N THR A 164 -12.91 -6.54 -1.73
CA THR A 164 -12.46 -6.73 -0.36
C THR A 164 -13.63 -7.24 0.48
N PRO A 165 -13.54 -8.44 1.07
CA PRO A 165 -14.60 -8.93 1.96
C PRO A 165 -14.72 -8.02 3.19
N ASP A 166 -15.94 -7.85 3.67
CA ASP A 166 -16.17 -7.18 4.95
C ASP A 166 -15.61 -8.07 6.07
N LEU A 167 -14.46 -7.66 6.60
CA LEU A 167 -13.80 -8.30 7.74
C LEU A 167 -14.42 -7.87 9.07
N GLY A 168 -15.68 -7.45 9.09
CA GLY A 168 -16.43 -6.93 10.20
C GLY A 168 -16.02 -7.51 11.54
N ALA A 169 -15.63 -6.67 12.48
CA ALA A 169 -15.29 -7.09 13.81
C ALA A 169 -16.61 -7.37 14.59
N ALA A 170 -16.93 -8.63 14.78
CA ALA A 170 -17.97 -8.97 15.76
C ALA A 170 -17.60 -8.33 17.11
N ARG A 171 -18.56 -7.58 17.68
CA ARG A 171 -18.38 -7.01 19.00
C ARG A 171 -18.42 -8.13 20.04
N VAL A 172 -17.36 -8.22 20.85
CA VAL A 172 -17.29 -9.17 21.95
C VAL A 172 -17.81 -8.45 23.20
N GLU A 173 -18.82 -9.03 23.85
CA GLU A 173 -19.39 -8.55 25.12
C GLU A 173 -18.84 -9.38 26.27
N GLY A 174 -18.95 -8.89 27.52
CA GLY A 174 -18.48 -9.56 28.72
C GLY A 174 -17.50 -8.71 29.53
N THR A 175 -16.75 -9.37 30.38
CA THR A 175 -15.70 -8.74 31.22
C THR A 175 -14.31 -9.27 30.84
N VAL A 176 -13.26 -8.60 31.31
CA VAL A 176 -11.86 -9.07 31.12
C VAL A 176 -11.64 -10.41 31.82
N ASP A 177 -12.24 -10.59 33.01
CA ASP A 177 -12.13 -11.82 33.80
C ASP A 177 -12.73 -13.04 33.06
N ASP A 178 -13.78 -12.85 32.28
CA ASP A 178 -14.35 -13.93 31.46
C ASP A 178 -13.39 -14.42 30.37
N ALA A 179 -12.42 -13.62 29.99
CA ALA A 179 -11.42 -13.96 28.99
C ALA A 179 -10.16 -14.61 29.59
N GLU A 180 -9.97 -14.57 30.93
CA GLU A 180 -8.84 -15.22 31.59
C GLU A 180 -8.95 -16.74 31.50
N ARG A 181 -7.87 -17.40 31.09
CA ARG A 181 -7.78 -18.86 30.93
C ARG A 181 -6.90 -19.50 31.98
N ALA A 182 -5.85 -18.80 32.40
CA ALA A 182 -4.85 -19.34 33.32
C ALA A 182 -3.95 -18.20 33.83
N THR A 183 -3.15 -18.49 34.83
CA THR A 183 -2.01 -17.69 35.24
C THR A 183 -0.72 -18.47 34.99
N ARG A 184 0.30 -17.80 34.41
CA ARG A 184 1.63 -18.38 34.15
C ARG A 184 2.72 -17.57 34.83
N SER A 185 3.77 -18.24 35.24
CA SER A 185 5.01 -17.59 35.66
C SER A 185 5.81 -17.19 34.41
N VAL A 186 5.96 -15.90 34.17
CA VAL A 186 6.68 -15.31 33.04
C VAL A 186 7.88 -14.52 33.54
N VAL A 187 9.00 -14.60 32.83
CA VAL A 187 10.19 -13.76 33.10
C VAL A 187 10.18 -12.58 32.12
N TYR A 188 10.15 -11.37 32.66
CA TYR A 188 10.22 -10.13 31.89
C TYR A 188 11.30 -9.23 32.49
N ASP A 189 12.26 -8.79 31.67
CA ASP A 189 13.44 -7.99 32.04
C ASP A 189 14.24 -8.53 33.24
N GLY A 190 14.26 -9.86 33.39
CA GLY A 190 14.99 -10.55 34.45
C GLY A 190 14.15 -10.87 35.70
N ASP A 191 13.03 -10.21 35.86
CA ASP A 191 12.10 -10.43 36.97
C ASP A 191 11.01 -11.45 36.58
N ARG A 192 10.51 -12.15 37.62
CA ARG A 192 9.48 -13.17 37.48
C ARG A 192 8.14 -12.64 37.95
N PHE A 193 7.13 -12.81 37.12
CA PHE A 193 5.75 -12.35 37.37
C PHE A 193 4.76 -13.51 37.23
N ASP A 194 3.80 -13.61 38.13
CA ASP A 194 2.59 -14.41 37.91
C ASP A 194 1.66 -13.61 37.00
N THR A 195 1.55 -14.05 35.75
CA THR A 195 1.01 -13.26 34.65
C THR A 195 -0.30 -13.89 34.16
N PRO A 196 -1.39 -13.14 34.09
CA PRO A 196 -2.65 -13.63 33.55
C PRO A 196 -2.52 -13.92 32.06
N VAL A 197 -3.20 -14.98 31.61
CA VAL A 197 -3.27 -15.41 30.22
C VAL A 197 -4.70 -15.27 29.73
N TYR A 198 -4.93 -14.39 28.78
CA TYR A 198 -6.24 -14.11 28.22
C TYR A 198 -6.44 -14.77 26.85
N ASP A 199 -7.63 -15.28 26.61
CA ASP A 199 -8.08 -15.68 25.28
C ASP A 199 -8.51 -14.42 24.50
N ARG A 200 -7.74 -14.11 23.45
CA ARG A 200 -7.99 -12.92 22.62
C ARG A 200 -9.41 -12.87 22.04
N THR A 201 -9.97 -14.03 21.71
CA THR A 201 -11.31 -14.11 21.08
C THR A 201 -12.43 -13.79 22.05
N ARG A 202 -12.16 -13.84 23.35
CA ARG A 202 -13.11 -13.57 24.43
C ARG A 202 -12.92 -12.21 25.10
N LEU A 203 -11.82 -11.50 24.78
CA LEU A 203 -11.60 -10.14 25.32
C LEU A 203 -12.69 -9.19 24.82
N PRO A 204 -13.38 -8.49 25.73
CA PRO A 204 -14.43 -7.54 25.34
C PRO A 204 -13.90 -6.40 24.49
N SER A 205 -14.73 -5.95 23.54
CA SER A 205 -14.39 -4.81 22.70
C SER A 205 -14.25 -3.53 23.51
N GLY A 206 -13.09 -2.87 23.45
CA GLY A 206 -12.79 -1.66 24.23
C GLY A 206 -12.33 -1.92 25.66
N ALA A 207 -12.16 -3.18 26.08
CA ALA A 207 -11.59 -3.49 27.39
C ALA A 207 -10.13 -3.02 27.50
N THR A 208 -9.77 -2.63 28.73
CA THR A 208 -8.40 -2.26 29.11
C THR A 208 -7.98 -3.02 30.36
N PHE A 209 -6.72 -3.38 30.44
CA PHE A 209 -6.11 -4.01 31.61
C PHE A 209 -4.63 -3.65 31.68
N ASP A 210 -4.05 -3.70 32.86
CA ASP A 210 -2.64 -3.44 33.08
C ASP A 210 -1.79 -4.69 32.81
N GLY A 211 -0.52 -4.48 32.45
CA GLY A 211 0.46 -5.55 32.29
C GLY A 211 1.31 -5.78 33.53
N PRO A 212 2.11 -6.86 33.55
CA PRO A 212 2.32 -7.78 32.44
C PRO A 212 1.13 -8.72 32.22
N ALA A 213 0.81 -9.01 30.96
CA ALA A 213 -0.23 -9.94 30.57
C ALA A 213 0.16 -10.72 29.30
N VAL A 214 -0.32 -11.94 29.15
CA VAL A 214 -0.22 -12.72 27.91
C VAL A 214 -1.59 -12.77 27.25
N VAL A 215 -1.66 -12.39 25.98
CA VAL A 215 -2.89 -12.51 25.19
C VAL A 215 -2.65 -13.55 24.10
N GLU A 216 -3.35 -14.67 24.19
CA GLU A 216 -3.24 -15.78 23.23
C GLU A 216 -4.31 -15.68 22.15
N GLY A 217 -3.90 -15.64 20.90
CA GLY A 217 -4.74 -15.81 19.72
C GLY A 217 -4.70 -17.27 19.24
N ARG A 218 -5.48 -17.56 18.18
CA ARG A 218 -5.43 -18.89 17.56
C ARG A 218 -4.13 -19.15 16.81
N GLU A 219 -3.46 -18.09 16.36
CA GLU A 219 -2.35 -18.14 15.42
C GLU A 219 -1.15 -17.28 15.90
N SER A 220 -1.26 -16.68 17.07
CA SER A 220 -0.21 -15.84 17.66
C SER A 220 -0.37 -15.74 19.17
#